data_d54af0f3e9fa2ad81e8ce0b0de620aab
#
_entry.id   d54af0f3e9fa2ad81e8ce0b0de620aab
#
_cell.length_a   1.000
_cell.length_b   1.000
_cell.length_c   1.000
_cell.angle_alpha   90.00
_cell.angle_beta   90.00
_cell.angle_gamma   90.00
#
_symmetry.space_group_name_H-M   'P 1'
#
loop_
_entity.id
_entity.type
_entity.pdbx_description
1 polymer ?
#
loop_
_entity_poly.entity_id
_entity_poly.type
_entity_poly.pdbx_seq_one_letter_code
_entity_poly.pdbx_strand_id
1 'polypeptide(L)'
;MTFLRALLLTSTLALVGLPASAGAQAFGLNEIGSCAIARGFATTASPCEDASSIFWNPAALPKTTGFSFYGGAAIIQINGDFTRDTSFRTYKGDVPNSVVPHIFLNYRGAGRLAYGIGVYVPYGLTSQWTDSFPGRFSAKKASLKTIYIQPNIAFQLTDNWSIGGGPIFGHSSVELIQAVDLSGIATPAGPTFGQLGIAARTEFARVTLKGSSNAIGVTVGVHGKLTPTWEMGARFLSQLSFSYDDADATFEQRPTGLFLAPGNPFSAPPGTPVDALVASQFATGGALTAQKASTNIRHPAQVQVGFAYTGLERTTVSLDYEYVGWKSFKTLPVTFAGSAPSRVIQEDYNNTSGIRFGVERRTEGGFALRAGLAAATSAAPDETVTPLLPEMDRGYGMLGAGIPFGRFGLDAAYAHIFTSGRRGRIDERSSATTSAQALALNSGFYTLNANIFSLSLKANF
;
A
#
# COMPACT_ATOMS: atom_id res chain seq x y z
N MET A 1 -58.18 7.74 25.66
CA MET A 1 -57.91 6.29 25.62
C MET A 1 -57.98 5.83 24.19
N THR A 2 -56.90 5.46 23.60
CA THR A 2 -56.70 4.60 22.44
C THR A 2 -55.34 5.00 21.83
N PHE A 3 -54.31 4.49 22.27
CA PHE A 3 -53.58 3.26 22.05
C PHE A 3 -52.73 3.24 20.82
N LEU A 4 -51.48 3.43 21.13
CA LEU A 4 -50.28 2.87 20.52
C LEU A 4 -50.56 1.52 19.83
N ARG A 5 -50.31 1.42 18.55
CA ARG A 5 -49.84 0.19 17.91
C ARG A 5 -48.57 0.50 17.15
N ALA A 6 -47.47 0.22 17.85
CA ALA A 6 -46.17 0.08 17.27
C ALA A 6 -46.21 -1.07 16.23
N LEU A 7 -46.02 -0.73 14.96
CA LEU A 7 -45.74 -1.69 13.92
C LEU A 7 -44.24 -1.96 13.92
N LEU A 8 -43.85 -3.01 14.62
CA LEU A 8 -42.55 -3.67 14.46
C LEU A 8 -42.53 -4.28 13.06
N LEU A 9 -42.05 -3.52 12.09
CA LEU A 9 -41.56 -4.08 10.83
C LEU A 9 -40.17 -4.66 11.11
N THR A 10 -40.13 -5.92 11.48
CA THR A 10 -38.95 -6.79 11.35
C THR A 10 -38.70 -6.99 9.88
N SER A 11 -38.03 -6.05 9.24
CA SER A 11 -37.35 -6.28 7.98
C SER A 11 -36.12 -7.17 8.29
N THR A 12 -36.33 -8.49 8.18
CA THR A 12 -35.24 -9.44 7.95
C THR A 12 -34.53 -9.02 6.68
N LEU A 13 -33.47 -8.22 6.86
CA LEU A 13 -32.46 -8.04 5.84
C LEU A 13 -31.82 -9.41 5.63
N ALA A 14 -32.29 -10.14 4.63
CA ALA A 14 -31.60 -11.30 4.12
C ALA A 14 -30.22 -10.80 3.66
N LEU A 15 -29.22 -10.95 4.51
CA LEU A 15 -27.82 -10.94 4.10
C LEU A 15 -27.70 -12.12 3.12
N VAL A 16 -27.88 -11.83 1.84
CA VAL A 16 -27.42 -12.69 0.76
C VAL A 16 -25.93 -12.85 1.02
N GLY A 17 -25.54 -14.05 1.45
CA GLY A 17 -24.13 -14.42 1.62
C GLY A 17 -23.43 -14.36 0.26
N LEU A 18 -23.01 -13.18 -0.14
CA LEU A 18 -21.95 -13.04 -1.11
C LEU A 18 -20.72 -13.67 -0.46
N PRO A 19 -19.99 -14.56 -1.15
CA PRO A 19 -18.70 -15.01 -0.66
C PRO A 19 -17.88 -13.75 -0.43
N ALA A 20 -17.65 -13.41 0.83
CA ALA A 20 -16.85 -12.28 1.22
C ALA A 20 -15.38 -12.61 0.98
N SER A 21 -14.96 -12.58 -0.27
CA SER A 21 -13.58 -12.35 -0.62
C SER A 21 -13.32 -10.85 -0.45
N ALA A 22 -13.09 -10.44 0.78
CA ALA A 22 -12.67 -9.08 1.12
C ALA A 22 -11.19 -8.93 0.83
N GLY A 23 -10.74 -7.86 0.20
CA GLY A 23 -9.44 -7.83 -0.41
C GLY A 23 -8.54 -6.63 -0.12
N ALA A 24 -7.29 -6.73 -0.51
CA ALA A 24 -6.23 -5.75 -0.31
C ALA A 24 -5.85 -5.01 -1.59
N GLN A 25 -5.25 -3.81 -1.45
CA GLN A 25 -4.75 -3.00 -2.57
C GLN A 25 -3.22 -3.01 -2.68
N ALA A 26 -2.59 -4.17 -2.45
CA ALA A 26 -1.13 -4.31 -2.43
C ALA A 26 -0.47 -3.17 -1.62
N PHE A 27 0.34 -2.33 -2.25
CA PHE A 27 0.96 -1.16 -1.63
C PHE A 27 0.26 0.19 -1.96
N GLY A 28 -0.98 0.15 -2.46
CA GLY A 28 -1.84 1.33 -2.60
C GLY A 28 -2.35 1.83 -1.25
N LEU A 29 -2.40 3.15 -1.08
CA LEU A 29 -2.88 3.84 0.11
C LEU A 29 -4.11 4.69 -0.24
N ASN A 30 -5.18 4.50 0.51
CA ASN A 30 -6.41 5.30 0.41
C ASN A 30 -6.57 6.27 1.60
N GLU A 31 -5.62 6.30 2.50
CA GLU A 31 -5.66 7.06 3.75
C GLU A 31 -5.37 8.55 3.52
N ILE A 32 -6.07 9.15 2.54
CA ILE A 32 -5.91 10.53 2.08
C ILE A 32 -7.16 11.34 2.40
N GLY A 33 -7.06 12.18 3.44
CA GLY A 33 -8.14 13.04 3.92
C GLY A 33 -9.06 12.39 4.96
N SER A 34 -9.13 12.97 6.16
CA SER A 34 -9.90 12.42 7.28
C SER A 34 -11.39 12.29 6.98
N CYS A 35 -11.98 13.25 6.25
CA CYS A 35 -13.38 13.16 5.81
C CYS A 35 -13.61 11.93 4.92
N ALA A 36 -12.74 11.70 3.93
CA ALA A 36 -12.86 10.56 3.02
C ALA A 36 -12.67 9.22 3.74
N ILE A 37 -11.68 9.12 4.64
CA ILE A 37 -11.49 7.95 5.50
C ILE A 37 -12.78 7.65 6.26
N ALA A 38 -13.33 8.64 6.97
CA ALA A 38 -14.53 8.45 7.77
C ALA A 38 -15.76 8.00 6.97
N ARG A 39 -15.80 8.32 5.67
CA ARG A 39 -16.87 7.95 4.73
C ARG A 39 -16.55 6.69 3.91
N GLY A 40 -15.70 5.80 4.42
CA GLY A 40 -15.35 4.55 3.73
C GLY A 40 -14.67 4.76 2.38
N PHE A 41 -14.01 5.90 2.16
CA PHE A 41 -13.45 6.32 0.88
C PHE A 41 -14.48 6.51 -0.26
N ALA A 42 -15.79 6.46 0.04
CA ALA A 42 -16.87 6.62 -0.93
C ALA A 42 -17.13 8.11 -1.21
N THR A 43 -16.23 8.76 -1.95
CA THR A 43 -16.24 10.21 -2.18
C THR A 43 -16.10 10.60 -3.65
N THR A 44 -16.16 9.65 -4.57
CA THR A 44 -16.02 9.92 -6.02
C THR A 44 -17.19 10.72 -6.59
N ALA A 45 -18.44 10.41 -6.17
CA ALA A 45 -19.64 11.11 -6.60
C ALA A 45 -20.00 12.28 -5.69
N SER A 46 -19.80 12.14 -4.37
CA SER A 46 -20.07 13.18 -3.40
C SER A 46 -18.80 13.47 -2.61
N PRO A 47 -17.90 14.30 -3.14
CA PRO A 47 -16.64 14.64 -2.47
C PRO A 47 -16.91 15.32 -1.13
N CYS A 48 -15.94 15.26 -0.25
CA CYS A 48 -15.92 16.09 0.93
C CYS A 48 -15.92 17.58 0.53
N GLU A 49 -16.51 18.44 1.34
CA GLU A 49 -16.52 19.90 1.09
C GLU A 49 -15.16 20.51 1.48
N ASP A 50 -14.13 20.03 0.81
CA ASP A 50 -12.74 20.43 0.99
C ASP A 50 -11.94 20.22 -0.31
N ALA A 51 -10.67 20.58 -0.33
CA ALA A 51 -9.82 20.50 -1.51
C ALA A 51 -9.31 19.08 -1.80
N SER A 52 -9.61 18.05 -1.00
CA SER A 52 -9.17 16.66 -1.24
C SER A 52 -9.83 16.01 -2.47
N SER A 53 -10.88 16.64 -3.02
CA SER A 53 -11.46 16.28 -4.32
C SER A 53 -10.41 16.23 -5.44
N ILE A 54 -9.31 16.97 -5.33
CA ILE A 54 -8.16 16.86 -6.25
C ILE A 54 -7.73 15.41 -6.44
N PHE A 55 -7.63 14.65 -5.36
CA PHE A 55 -7.30 13.23 -5.43
C PHE A 55 -8.52 12.36 -5.77
N TRP A 56 -9.65 12.55 -5.05
CA TRP A 56 -10.78 11.63 -5.13
C TRP A 56 -11.59 11.75 -6.42
N ASN A 57 -11.81 12.96 -6.92
CA ASN A 57 -12.39 13.25 -8.23
C ASN A 57 -12.10 14.72 -8.61
N PRO A 58 -11.09 14.99 -9.45
CA PRO A 58 -10.72 16.35 -9.79
C PRO A 58 -11.83 17.16 -10.47
N ALA A 59 -12.81 16.51 -11.08
CA ALA A 59 -13.97 17.19 -11.66
C ALA A 59 -14.88 17.84 -10.62
N ALA A 60 -14.79 17.47 -9.34
CA ALA A 60 -15.62 18.04 -8.29
C ALA A 60 -15.04 19.31 -7.66
N LEU A 61 -13.85 19.77 -8.07
CA LEU A 61 -13.24 21.02 -7.62
C LEU A 61 -14.19 22.23 -7.71
N PRO A 62 -15.04 22.40 -8.74
CA PRO A 62 -15.98 23.52 -8.81
C PRO A 62 -17.06 23.54 -7.72
N LYS A 63 -17.21 22.50 -6.91
CA LYS A 63 -18.18 22.50 -5.79
C LYS A 63 -17.75 23.41 -4.62
N THR A 64 -16.46 23.71 -4.48
CA THR A 64 -15.94 24.67 -3.50
C THR A 64 -15.66 26.01 -4.17
N THR A 65 -16.20 27.11 -3.62
CA THR A 65 -15.98 28.47 -4.11
C THR A 65 -14.97 29.20 -3.24
N GLY A 66 -14.29 30.20 -3.80
CA GLY A 66 -13.23 30.93 -3.10
C GLY A 66 -11.93 30.12 -3.01
N PHE A 67 -11.11 30.46 -2.06
CA PHE A 67 -9.87 29.74 -1.75
C PHE A 67 -10.14 28.71 -0.65
N SER A 68 -9.76 27.47 -0.89
CA SER A 68 -9.91 26.36 0.05
C SER A 68 -8.56 25.69 0.29
N PHE A 69 -8.24 25.47 1.56
CA PHE A 69 -7.11 24.69 2.04
C PHE A 69 -7.62 23.46 2.79
N TYR A 70 -6.96 22.31 2.58
CA TYR A 70 -7.16 21.09 3.35
C TYR A 70 -5.83 20.40 3.58
N GLY A 71 -5.45 20.20 4.84
CA GLY A 71 -4.16 19.57 5.17
C GLY A 71 -4.23 18.78 6.45
N GLY A 72 -3.49 17.67 6.48
CA GLY A 72 -3.47 16.76 7.61
C GLY A 72 -2.60 15.53 7.38
N ALA A 73 -2.80 14.54 8.25
CA ALA A 73 -2.11 13.25 8.13
C ALA A 73 -2.95 12.11 8.72
N ALA A 74 -2.72 10.90 8.20
CA ALA A 74 -3.14 9.66 8.82
C ALA A 74 -1.93 8.95 9.42
N ILE A 75 -2.11 8.34 10.60
CA ILE A 75 -1.13 7.47 11.26
C ILE A 75 -1.66 6.06 11.14
N ILE A 76 -0.87 5.17 10.52
CA ILE A 76 -1.20 3.76 10.32
C ILE A 76 -0.34 2.93 11.28
N GLN A 77 -1.00 2.17 12.16
CA GLN A 77 -0.38 1.23 13.09
C GLN A 77 -0.68 -0.17 12.60
N ILE A 78 0.34 -0.87 12.12
CA ILE A 78 0.23 -2.22 11.57
C ILE A 78 0.71 -3.23 12.61
N ASN A 79 -0.11 -4.27 12.87
CA ASN A 79 0.28 -5.45 13.61
C ASN A 79 0.22 -6.64 12.66
N GLY A 80 1.34 -7.35 12.52
CA GLY A 80 1.44 -8.49 11.62
C GLY A 80 2.35 -9.56 12.20
N ASP A 81 1.94 -10.81 12.03
CA ASP A 81 2.66 -11.98 12.54
C ASP A 81 2.80 -13.03 11.44
N PHE A 82 3.82 -13.87 11.56
CA PHE A 82 3.99 -15.07 10.76
C PHE A 82 4.14 -16.29 11.67
N THR A 83 3.27 -17.28 11.51
CA THR A 83 3.34 -18.56 12.23
C THR A 83 3.84 -19.66 11.29
N ARG A 84 4.98 -20.25 11.60
CA ARG A 84 5.63 -21.29 10.77
C ARG A 84 4.93 -22.64 10.94
N ASP A 85 4.65 -23.33 9.84
CA ASP A 85 3.96 -24.65 9.86
C ASP A 85 4.75 -25.75 10.57
N THR A 86 6.07 -25.78 10.38
CA THR A 86 6.90 -26.89 10.89
C THR A 86 7.22 -26.82 12.39
N SER A 87 7.23 -25.61 12.96
CA SER A 87 7.60 -25.40 14.36
C SER A 87 6.49 -24.76 15.19
N PHE A 88 5.39 -24.33 14.55
CA PHE A 88 4.29 -23.57 15.15
C PHE A 88 4.76 -22.31 15.90
N ARG A 89 5.99 -21.87 15.63
CA ARG A 89 6.55 -20.66 16.21
C ARG A 89 6.03 -19.43 15.49
N THR A 90 5.54 -18.47 16.25
CA THR A 90 5.09 -17.17 15.74
C THR A 90 6.20 -16.13 15.82
N TYR A 91 6.40 -15.41 14.73
CA TYR A 91 7.34 -14.32 14.60
C TYR A 91 6.54 -13.03 14.37
N LYS A 92 6.77 -12.05 15.23
CA LYS A 92 6.11 -10.74 15.14
C LYS A 92 6.83 -9.87 14.13
N GLY A 93 6.06 -9.13 13.36
CA GLY A 93 6.55 -8.00 12.57
C GLY A 93 7.02 -6.88 13.51
N ASP A 94 8.02 -6.13 13.04
CA ASP A 94 8.59 -4.97 13.74
C ASP A 94 8.36 -3.72 12.87
N VAL A 95 7.09 -3.49 12.50
CA VAL A 95 6.70 -2.43 11.56
C VAL A 95 6.50 -1.13 12.34
N PRO A 96 7.27 -0.06 12.07
CA PRO A 96 7.05 1.23 12.69
C PRO A 96 5.75 1.86 12.20
N ASN A 97 5.15 2.74 13.03
CA ASN A 97 3.99 3.51 12.62
C ASN A 97 4.32 4.33 11.37
N SER A 98 3.43 4.28 10.39
CA SER A 98 3.56 5.04 9.14
C SER A 98 2.71 6.30 9.19
N VAL A 99 3.28 7.42 8.75
CA VAL A 99 2.56 8.70 8.62
C VAL A 99 2.31 8.98 7.16
N VAL A 100 1.05 9.21 6.79
CA VAL A 100 0.57 9.52 5.44
C VAL A 100 0.07 10.96 5.39
N PRO A 101 0.94 11.94 5.08
CA PRO A 101 0.56 13.34 5.01
C PRO A 101 -0.19 13.66 3.71
N HIS A 102 -1.01 14.72 3.78
CA HIS A 102 -1.68 15.28 2.61
C HIS A 102 -1.90 16.78 2.78
N ILE A 103 -1.76 17.52 1.67
CA ILE A 103 -2.03 18.96 1.59
C ILE A 103 -2.68 19.24 0.24
N PHE A 104 -3.79 19.98 0.25
CA PHE A 104 -4.53 20.36 -0.92
C PHE A 104 -4.91 21.83 -0.86
N LEU A 105 -4.80 22.50 -2.01
CA LEU A 105 -5.26 23.86 -2.23
C LEU A 105 -6.21 23.89 -3.42
N ASN A 106 -7.31 24.59 -3.31
CA ASN A 106 -8.24 24.82 -4.39
C ASN A 106 -8.63 26.31 -4.46
N TYR A 107 -8.82 26.81 -5.67
CA TYR A 107 -9.38 28.14 -5.91
C TYR A 107 -10.40 28.09 -7.03
N ARG A 108 -11.58 28.63 -6.75
CA ARG A 108 -12.61 28.91 -7.75
C ARG A 108 -13.15 30.33 -7.57
N GLY A 109 -12.96 31.19 -8.58
CA GLY A 109 -13.62 32.51 -8.65
C GLY A 109 -15.09 32.42 -9.07
N ALA A 110 -15.66 33.52 -9.49
CA ALA A 110 -17.06 33.61 -9.95
C ALA A 110 -17.33 32.83 -11.26
N GLY A 111 -16.28 32.38 -11.97
CA GLY A 111 -16.40 31.70 -13.26
C GLY A 111 -16.64 30.18 -13.14
N ARG A 112 -16.57 29.52 -14.29
CA ARG A 112 -16.75 28.05 -14.42
C ARG A 112 -15.45 27.25 -14.23
N LEU A 113 -14.30 27.92 -14.08
CA LEU A 113 -13.00 27.31 -13.89
C LEU A 113 -12.64 27.23 -12.41
N ALA A 114 -12.10 26.08 -12.00
CA ALA A 114 -11.45 25.86 -10.72
C ALA A 114 -10.03 25.34 -10.94
N TYR A 115 -9.12 25.73 -10.07
CA TYR A 115 -7.72 25.36 -10.09
C TYR A 115 -7.36 24.75 -8.75
N GLY A 116 -6.50 23.75 -8.76
CA GLY A 116 -6.06 23.14 -7.53
C GLY A 116 -4.67 22.53 -7.64
N ILE A 117 -4.07 22.29 -6.49
CA ILE A 117 -2.83 21.51 -6.37
C ILE A 117 -2.90 20.64 -5.12
N GLY A 118 -2.53 19.37 -5.26
CA GLY A 118 -2.42 18.42 -4.16
C GLY A 118 -1.02 17.86 -4.02
N VAL A 119 -0.60 17.63 -2.76
CA VAL A 119 0.60 16.87 -2.41
C VAL A 119 0.16 15.78 -1.43
N TYR A 120 0.37 14.52 -1.80
CA TYR A 120 -0.15 13.39 -1.05
C TYR A 120 0.63 12.09 -1.32
N VAL A 121 0.36 11.04 -0.54
CA VAL A 121 1.07 9.75 -0.58
C VAL A 121 0.08 8.63 -0.98
N PRO A 122 -0.08 8.31 -2.27
CA PRO A 122 -1.07 7.32 -2.73
C PRO A 122 -0.53 5.88 -2.77
N TYR A 123 0.78 5.70 -2.61
CA TYR A 123 1.45 4.41 -2.55
C TYR A 123 2.52 4.41 -1.48
N GLY A 124 2.54 3.35 -0.69
CA GLY A 124 3.51 3.17 0.37
C GLY A 124 3.50 1.74 0.88
N LEU A 125 4.66 1.29 1.33
CA LEU A 125 4.84 -0.03 1.93
C LEU A 125 5.86 0.10 3.04
N THR A 126 5.58 -0.54 4.18
CA THR A 126 6.60 -0.83 5.18
C THR A 126 6.36 -2.24 5.69
N SER A 127 7.29 -3.13 5.41
CA SER A 127 7.37 -4.47 5.98
C SER A 127 8.73 -4.58 6.66
N GLN A 128 8.75 -4.96 7.93
CA GLN A 128 9.98 -5.09 8.70
C GLN A 128 9.86 -6.25 9.69
N TRP A 129 10.92 -7.04 9.78
CA TRP A 129 11.01 -8.25 10.60
C TRP A 129 12.25 -8.24 11.48
N THR A 130 12.19 -8.95 12.60
CA THR A 130 13.31 -9.10 13.52
C THR A 130 14.44 -9.96 12.91
N ASP A 131 15.66 -9.90 13.47
CA ASP A 131 16.80 -10.71 13.00
C ASP A 131 16.58 -12.22 13.21
N SER A 132 15.70 -12.62 14.13
CA SER A 132 15.35 -14.03 14.35
C SER A 132 14.35 -14.59 13.35
N PHE A 133 13.72 -13.75 12.53
CA PHE A 133 12.74 -14.19 11.56
C PHE A 133 13.37 -15.04 10.44
N PRO A 134 12.87 -16.27 10.20
CA PRO A 134 13.48 -17.16 9.20
C PRO A 134 13.27 -16.68 7.75
N GLY A 135 12.28 -15.84 7.48
CA GLY A 135 12.01 -15.25 6.16
C GLY A 135 12.87 -14.04 5.79
N ARG A 136 13.82 -13.63 6.67
CA ARG A 136 14.73 -12.50 6.40
C ARG A 136 15.62 -12.72 5.17
N PHE A 137 15.76 -13.96 4.70
CA PHE A 137 16.46 -14.31 3.47
C PHE A 137 15.66 -14.02 2.21
N SER A 138 14.36 -13.84 2.33
CA SER A 138 13.49 -13.31 1.27
C SER A 138 13.36 -11.79 1.39
N ALA A 139 12.94 -11.30 2.56
CA ALA A 139 12.96 -9.89 2.89
C ALA A 139 13.02 -9.70 4.42
N LYS A 140 13.98 -8.89 4.90
CA LYS A 140 14.02 -8.42 6.28
C LYS A 140 13.29 -7.09 6.43
N LYS A 141 13.47 -6.20 5.48
CA LYS A 141 12.78 -4.92 5.38
C LYS A 141 12.48 -4.60 3.94
N ALA A 142 11.27 -4.15 3.68
CA ALA A 142 10.88 -3.51 2.44
C ALA A 142 10.20 -2.17 2.79
N SER A 143 10.62 -1.10 2.16
CA SER A 143 10.01 0.22 2.32
C SER A 143 9.87 0.88 0.96
N LEU A 144 8.67 1.33 0.66
CA LEU A 144 8.33 2.16 -0.49
C LEU A 144 7.67 3.43 0.04
N LYS A 145 8.14 4.58 -0.36
CA LYS A 145 7.56 5.87 -0.03
C LYS A 145 7.37 6.66 -1.31
N THR A 146 6.14 7.06 -1.61
CA THR A 146 5.85 7.79 -2.84
C THR A 146 5.07 9.04 -2.53
N ILE A 147 5.51 10.16 -3.09
CA ILE A 147 4.82 11.45 -3.00
C ILE A 147 4.37 11.83 -4.41
N TYR A 148 3.10 12.21 -4.54
CA TYR A 148 2.56 12.79 -5.76
C TYR A 148 2.30 14.27 -5.57
N ILE A 149 2.68 15.07 -6.58
CA ILE A 149 2.33 16.48 -6.73
C ILE A 149 1.38 16.54 -7.93
N GLN A 150 0.17 17.02 -7.72
CA GLN A 150 -0.91 16.95 -8.70
C GLN A 150 -1.56 18.34 -8.88
N PRO A 151 -1.07 19.18 -9.78
CA PRO A 151 -1.82 20.35 -10.23
C PRO A 151 -3.03 19.91 -11.04
N ASN A 152 -4.15 20.59 -10.86
CA ASN A 152 -5.43 20.30 -11.51
C ASN A 152 -6.12 21.53 -12.04
N ILE A 153 -6.88 21.32 -13.09
CA ILE A 153 -7.88 22.25 -13.60
C ILE A 153 -9.21 21.52 -13.74
N ALA A 154 -10.29 22.18 -13.37
CA ALA A 154 -11.64 21.67 -13.59
C ALA A 154 -12.53 22.73 -14.21
N PHE A 155 -13.44 22.29 -15.07
CA PHE A 155 -14.37 23.15 -15.78
C PHE A 155 -15.80 22.68 -15.58
N GLN A 156 -16.67 23.58 -15.14
CA GLN A 156 -18.10 23.35 -15.04
C GLN A 156 -18.72 23.50 -16.41
N LEU A 157 -19.03 22.38 -17.08
CA LEU A 157 -19.61 22.32 -18.42
C LEU A 157 -21.02 22.91 -18.44
N THR A 158 -21.84 22.46 -17.48
CA THR A 158 -23.21 22.92 -17.24
C THR A 158 -23.42 23.11 -15.75
N ASP A 159 -24.59 23.56 -15.33
CA ASP A 159 -24.91 23.70 -13.90
C ASP A 159 -24.88 22.35 -13.16
N ASN A 160 -25.04 21.24 -13.89
CA ASN A 160 -25.08 19.89 -13.34
C ASN A 160 -23.81 19.07 -13.60
N TRP A 161 -22.98 19.41 -14.58
CA TRP A 161 -21.85 18.60 -15.01
C TRP A 161 -20.55 19.35 -15.01
N SER A 162 -19.49 18.68 -14.58
CA SER A 162 -18.10 19.17 -14.60
C SER A 162 -17.14 18.07 -15.01
N ILE A 163 -16.02 18.51 -15.58
CA ILE A 163 -14.85 17.67 -15.90
C ILE A 163 -13.63 18.31 -15.25
N GLY A 164 -12.63 17.50 -14.98
CA GLY A 164 -11.38 18.00 -14.43
C GLY A 164 -10.26 16.98 -14.52
N GLY A 165 -9.05 17.44 -14.34
CA GLY A 165 -7.88 16.59 -14.38
C GLY A 165 -6.59 17.39 -14.37
N GLY A 166 -5.48 16.69 -14.46
CA GLY A 166 -4.17 17.30 -14.51
C GLY A 166 -3.04 16.28 -14.55
N PRO A 167 -1.82 16.74 -14.76
CA PRO A 167 -0.64 15.91 -14.66
C PRO A 167 -0.36 15.52 -13.20
N ILE A 168 0.34 14.42 -13.05
CA ILE A 168 0.86 13.94 -11.77
C ILE A 168 2.36 13.83 -11.89
N PHE A 169 3.07 14.46 -10.98
CA PHE A 169 4.53 14.34 -10.82
C PHE A 169 4.78 13.47 -9.60
N GLY A 170 5.27 12.26 -9.82
CA GLY A 170 5.56 11.29 -8.77
C GLY A 170 7.04 11.26 -8.43
N HIS A 171 7.36 11.27 -7.13
CA HIS A 171 8.69 10.94 -6.60
C HIS A 171 8.55 9.71 -5.71
N SER A 172 9.40 8.70 -5.93
CA SER A 172 9.35 7.45 -5.17
C SER A 172 10.74 7.05 -4.69
N SER A 173 10.83 6.58 -3.43
CA SER A 173 12.04 6.03 -2.84
C SER A 173 11.80 4.63 -2.32
N VAL A 174 12.79 3.76 -2.49
CA VAL A 174 12.77 2.36 -2.05
C VAL A 174 13.94 2.05 -1.14
N GLU A 175 13.71 1.19 -0.15
CA GLU A 175 14.73 0.55 0.66
C GLU A 175 14.37 -0.93 0.82
N LEU A 176 15.27 -1.83 0.41
CA LEU A 176 15.16 -3.27 0.61
C LEU A 176 16.36 -3.76 1.40
N ILE A 177 16.11 -4.50 2.49
CA ILE A 177 17.15 -5.17 3.28
C ILE A 177 16.86 -6.66 3.28
N GLN A 178 17.90 -7.46 3.00
CA GLN A 178 17.82 -8.92 2.94
C GLN A 178 19.06 -9.56 3.49
N ALA A 179 18.90 -10.67 4.20
CA ALA A 179 19.98 -11.56 4.59
C ALA A 179 20.44 -12.41 3.40
N VAL A 180 21.72 -12.70 3.31
CA VAL A 180 22.32 -13.57 2.28
C VAL A 180 22.71 -14.89 2.93
N ASP A 181 22.24 -15.98 2.35
CA ASP A 181 22.50 -17.34 2.84
C ASP A 181 23.83 -17.86 2.30
N LEU A 182 24.76 -18.20 3.20
CA LEU A 182 26.05 -18.78 2.84
C LEU A 182 25.93 -20.13 2.15
N SER A 183 24.94 -20.92 2.55
CA SER A 183 24.80 -22.30 2.01
C SER A 183 24.61 -22.33 0.50
N GLY A 184 23.99 -21.33 -0.09
CA GLY A 184 23.76 -21.20 -1.52
C GLY A 184 24.93 -20.64 -2.32
N ILE A 185 25.99 -20.17 -1.67
CA ILE A 185 27.12 -19.53 -2.33
C ILE A 185 28.09 -20.63 -2.83
N ALA A 186 28.54 -20.53 -4.09
CA ALA A 186 29.54 -21.39 -4.65
C ALA A 186 30.93 -21.07 -4.10
N THR A 187 31.72 -22.09 -3.81
CA THR A 187 33.16 -21.94 -3.49
C THR A 187 33.97 -21.78 -4.79
N PRO A 188 35.20 -21.27 -4.73
CA PRO A 188 36.08 -21.23 -5.90
C PRO A 188 36.33 -22.61 -6.54
N ALA A 189 36.18 -23.70 -5.79
CA ALA A 189 36.32 -25.08 -6.27
C ALA A 189 35.05 -25.65 -6.96
N GLY A 190 33.94 -24.88 -6.97
CA GLY A 190 32.69 -25.23 -7.67
C GLY A 190 31.52 -25.66 -6.78
N PRO A 191 31.66 -26.54 -5.77
CA PRO A 191 30.54 -26.90 -4.91
C PRO A 191 30.09 -25.70 -4.04
N THR A 192 28.81 -25.69 -3.66
CA THR A 192 28.32 -24.66 -2.71
C THR A 192 28.75 -24.96 -1.29
N PHE A 193 28.77 -23.94 -0.43
CA PHE A 193 29.04 -24.11 1.00
C PHE A 193 28.05 -25.10 1.65
N GLY A 194 26.79 -25.12 1.20
CA GLY A 194 25.79 -26.10 1.66
C GLY A 194 26.13 -27.55 1.30
N GLN A 195 26.63 -27.80 0.08
CA GLN A 195 27.12 -29.12 -0.33
C GLN A 195 28.34 -29.56 0.48
N LEU A 196 29.08 -28.61 1.03
CA LEU A 196 30.22 -28.85 1.91
C LEU A 196 29.86 -28.85 3.42
N GLY A 197 28.56 -28.93 3.75
CA GLY A 197 28.07 -29.13 5.12
C GLY A 197 27.66 -27.87 5.88
N ILE A 198 27.72 -26.69 5.28
CA ILE A 198 27.19 -25.48 5.93
C ILE A 198 25.65 -25.52 5.88
N ALA A 199 25.03 -25.37 7.05
CA ALA A 199 23.59 -25.43 7.18
C ALA A 199 22.88 -24.35 6.35
N ALA A 200 21.74 -24.72 5.75
CA ALA A 200 20.87 -23.76 5.07
C ALA A 200 20.43 -22.63 6.01
N ARG A 201 20.29 -21.43 5.46
CA ARG A 201 19.95 -20.20 6.21
C ARG A 201 21.03 -19.75 7.19
N THR A 202 22.27 -19.98 6.86
CA THR A 202 23.43 -19.38 7.53
C THR A 202 23.65 -17.98 6.99
N GLU A 203 23.23 -16.95 7.73
CA GLU A 203 23.43 -15.55 7.36
C GLU A 203 24.90 -15.19 7.50
N PHE A 204 25.56 -14.80 6.39
CA PHE A 204 26.96 -14.34 6.38
C PHE A 204 27.10 -12.93 5.83
N ALA A 205 26.05 -12.41 5.20
CA ALA A 205 26.00 -11.07 4.67
C ALA A 205 24.61 -10.50 4.76
N ARG A 206 24.54 -9.17 4.71
CA ARG A 206 23.30 -8.42 4.58
C ARG A 206 23.43 -7.43 3.45
N VAL A 207 22.51 -7.49 2.49
CA VAL A 207 22.41 -6.51 1.40
C VAL A 207 21.38 -5.45 1.75
N THR A 208 21.73 -4.20 1.53
CA THR A 208 20.82 -3.06 1.59
C THR A 208 20.82 -2.37 0.23
N LEU A 209 19.63 -2.28 -0.38
CA LEU A 209 19.41 -1.57 -1.63
C LEU A 209 18.60 -0.31 -1.33
N LYS A 210 19.06 0.85 -1.81
CA LYS A 210 18.37 2.14 -1.68
C LYS A 210 18.38 2.88 -3.01
N GLY A 211 17.24 3.41 -3.40
CA GLY A 211 17.11 4.18 -4.64
C GLY A 211 15.93 5.13 -4.63
N SER A 212 15.96 6.08 -5.54
CA SER A 212 14.83 6.97 -5.80
C SER A 212 14.60 7.14 -7.30
N SER A 213 13.38 7.47 -7.68
CA SER A 213 12.98 7.65 -9.07
C SER A 213 11.85 8.65 -9.17
N ASN A 214 11.68 9.24 -10.35
CA ASN A 214 10.57 10.12 -10.68
C ASN A 214 9.77 9.53 -11.85
N ALA A 215 8.47 9.81 -11.86
CA ALA A 215 7.57 9.40 -12.95
C ALA A 215 6.50 10.47 -13.17
N ILE A 216 5.91 10.47 -14.36
CA ILE A 216 4.82 11.37 -14.72
C ILE A 216 3.60 10.54 -15.10
N GLY A 217 2.43 10.99 -14.66
CA GLY A 217 1.14 10.42 -14.99
C GLY A 217 0.08 11.49 -15.20
N VAL A 218 -1.15 11.05 -15.36
CA VAL A 218 -2.31 11.95 -15.50
C VAL A 218 -3.49 11.41 -14.71
N THR A 219 -4.36 12.33 -14.27
CA THR A 219 -5.68 12.00 -13.76
C THR A 219 -6.73 12.77 -14.53
N VAL A 220 -7.89 12.16 -14.71
CA VAL A 220 -9.08 12.79 -15.28
C VAL A 220 -10.30 12.33 -14.51
N GLY A 221 -11.31 13.20 -14.43
CA GLY A 221 -12.57 12.88 -13.78
C GLY A 221 -13.75 13.54 -14.45
N VAL A 222 -14.91 12.99 -14.15
CA VAL A 222 -16.21 13.55 -14.46
C VAL A 222 -17.07 13.52 -13.21
N HIS A 223 -17.85 14.55 -12.99
CA HIS A 223 -18.80 14.65 -11.89
C HIS A 223 -20.10 15.28 -12.39
N GLY A 224 -21.24 14.78 -11.92
CA GLY A 224 -22.52 15.32 -12.33
C GLY A 224 -23.68 14.97 -11.41
N LYS A 225 -24.73 15.80 -11.50
CA LYS A 225 -26.05 15.54 -10.93
C LYS A 225 -26.91 14.86 -11.99
N LEU A 226 -27.33 13.62 -11.71
CA LEU A 226 -28.27 12.89 -12.56
C LEU A 226 -29.70 13.36 -12.34
N THR A 227 -30.06 13.63 -11.10
CA THR A 227 -31.32 14.21 -10.65
C THR A 227 -31.04 15.18 -9.51
N PRO A 228 -32.05 15.92 -8.99
CA PRO A 228 -31.85 16.77 -7.82
C PRO A 228 -31.31 16.05 -6.57
N THR A 229 -31.48 14.72 -6.50
CA THR A 229 -31.13 13.89 -5.33
C THR A 229 -30.06 12.84 -5.60
N TRP A 230 -29.66 12.64 -6.85
CA TRP A 230 -28.63 11.67 -7.23
C TRP A 230 -27.46 12.34 -7.92
N GLU A 231 -26.28 12.06 -7.43
CA GLU A 231 -25.00 12.46 -8.02
C GLU A 231 -24.21 11.23 -8.49
N MET A 232 -23.41 11.42 -9.52
CA MET A 232 -22.44 10.42 -9.97
C MET A 232 -21.07 11.05 -10.18
N GLY A 233 -20.05 10.21 -10.09
CA GLY A 233 -18.68 10.61 -10.40
C GLY A 233 -17.89 9.43 -10.95
N ALA A 234 -16.89 9.75 -11.78
CA ALA A 234 -15.89 8.79 -12.19
C ALA A 234 -14.52 9.45 -12.23
N ARG A 235 -13.49 8.66 -11.90
CA ARG A 235 -12.09 9.07 -11.96
C ARG A 235 -11.25 8.00 -12.62
N PHE A 236 -10.33 8.42 -13.46
CA PHE A 236 -9.22 7.63 -13.97
C PHE A 236 -7.89 8.22 -13.49
N LEU A 237 -7.00 7.37 -13.03
CA LEU A 237 -5.61 7.68 -12.70
C LEU A 237 -4.74 6.75 -13.55
N SER A 238 -3.80 7.31 -14.32
CA SER A 238 -2.92 6.53 -15.16
C SER A 238 -1.90 5.73 -14.37
N GLN A 239 -1.32 4.71 -14.99
CA GLN A 239 -0.15 4.04 -14.47
C GLN A 239 1.04 5.01 -14.42
N LEU A 240 1.89 4.91 -13.37
CA LEU A 240 3.20 5.52 -13.28
C LEU A 240 4.27 4.43 -13.15
N SER A 241 5.35 4.53 -13.93
CA SER A 241 6.47 3.58 -13.90
C SER A 241 7.72 4.28 -13.35
N PHE A 242 8.26 3.74 -12.27
CA PHE A 242 9.45 4.25 -11.60
C PHE A 242 10.62 3.34 -11.88
N SER A 243 11.63 3.83 -12.63
CA SER A 243 12.89 3.14 -12.90
C SER A 243 13.97 3.66 -11.95
N TYR A 244 14.46 2.78 -11.09
CA TYR A 244 15.51 3.08 -10.11
C TYR A 244 16.85 2.59 -10.67
N ASP A 245 17.42 3.34 -11.63
CA ASP A 245 18.57 2.88 -12.43
C ASP A 245 19.91 3.04 -11.69
N ASP A 246 19.97 3.94 -10.70
CA ASP A 246 21.17 4.28 -9.92
C ASP A 246 21.04 3.95 -8.44
N ALA A 247 20.29 2.90 -8.08
CA ALA A 247 20.15 2.51 -6.68
C ALA A 247 21.51 2.05 -6.10
N ASP A 248 21.76 2.42 -4.86
CA ASP A 248 22.94 2.00 -4.12
C ASP A 248 22.69 0.62 -3.48
N ALA A 249 23.56 -0.34 -3.77
CA ALA A 249 23.60 -1.64 -3.12
C ALA A 249 24.85 -1.74 -2.24
N THR A 250 24.65 -1.90 -0.94
CA THR A 250 25.73 -2.07 0.04
C THR A 250 25.64 -3.45 0.66
N PHE A 251 26.78 -4.07 0.91
CA PHE A 251 26.86 -5.39 1.52
C PHE A 251 27.67 -5.30 2.81
N GLU A 252 27.11 -5.84 3.88
CA GLU A 252 27.74 -5.92 5.19
C GLU A 252 28.00 -7.39 5.53
N GLN A 253 29.25 -7.74 5.81
CA GLN A 253 29.58 -9.07 6.32
C GLN A 253 28.98 -9.25 7.71
N ARG A 254 28.34 -10.39 7.95
CA ARG A 254 27.72 -10.74 9.24
C ARG A 254 28.47 -11.94 9.82
N PRO A 255 28.80 -11.95 11.13
CA PRO A 255 29.48 -13.10 11.74
C PRO A 255 28.54 -14.32 11.75
N THR A 256 29.01 -15.42 11.19
CA THR A 256 28.28 -16.70 11.20
C THR A 256 28.37 -17.41 12.54
N GLY A 257 29.42 -17.13 13.32
CA GLY A 257 29.74 -17.85 14.55
C GLY A 257 30.21 -19.27 14.35
N LEU A 258 30.51 -19.69 13.11
CA LEU A 258 30.92 -21.05 12.74
C LEU A 258 32.44 -21.15 12.63
N PHE A 259 32.98 -22.29 13.08
CA PHE A 259 34.40 -22.63 12.99
C PHE A 259 34.58 -23.98 12.30
N LEU A 260 35.65 -24.10 11.53
CA LEU A 260 35.93 -25.33 10.81
C LEU A 260 36.42 -26.45 11.76
N ALA A 261 35.85 -27.65 11.58
CA ALA A 261 36.26 -28.84 12.29
C ALA A 261 37.52 -29.47 11.68
N PRO A 262 38.23 -30.37 12.40
CA PRO A 262 39.25 -31.19 11.80
C PRO A 262 38.72 -32.00 10.60
N GLY A 263 39.50 -32.12 9.53
CA GLY A 263 39.12 -32.85 8.32
C GLY A 263 38.07 -32.12 7.47
N ASN A 264 37.90 -30.81 7.63
CA ASN A 264 36.96 -30.02 6.85
C ASN A 264 37.30 -30.03 5.34
N PRO A 265 36.29 -29.91 4.46
CA PRO A 265 36.48 -29.97 3.01
C PRO A 265 37.18 -28.72 2.40
N PHE A 266 37.46 -27.71 3.20
CA PHE A 266 38.12 -26.48 2.75
C PHE A 266 39.64 -26.53 2.86
N SER A 267 40.21 -27.63 3.37
CA SER A 267 41.66 -27.78 3.62
C SER A 267 42.26 -26.68 4.50
N ALA A 268 41.45 -26.04 5.31
CA ALA A 268 41.86 -24.97 6.22
C ALA A 268 42.13 -25.56 7.63
N PRO A 269 42.98 -24.92 8.46
CA PRO A 269 43.24 -25.34 9.81
C PRO A 269 41.97 -25.47 10.66
N PRO A 270 41.86 -26.47 11.54
CA PRO A 270 40.76 -26.54 12.51
C PRO A 270 40.70 -25.29 13.35
N GLY A 271 39.47 -24.84 13.67
CA GLY A 271 39.24 -23.58 14.42
C GLY A 271 39.28 -22.32 13.55
N THR A 272 39.55 -22.41 12.23
CA THR A 272 39.40 -21.25 11.33
C THR A 272 37.95 -20.79 11.30
N PRO A 273 37.65 -19.49 11.51
CA PRO A 273 36.29 -18.96 11.33
C PRO A 273 35.83 -19.13 9.88
N VAL A 274 34.61 -19.63 9.66
CA VAL A 274 34.02 -19.73 8.32
C VAL A 274 33.95 -18.37 7.63
N ASP A 275 33.79 -17.29 8.41
CA ASP A 275 33.76 -15.91 7.94
C ASP A 275 35.05 -15.52 7.20
N ALA A 276 36.21 -16.11 7.56
CA ALA A 276 37.48 -15.85 6.88
C ALA A 276 37.51 -16.40 5.44
N LEU A 277 36.77 -17.50 5.16
CA LEU A 277 36.69 -18.11 3.82
C LEU A 277 35.98 -17.19 2.80
N VAL A 278 35.14 -16.31 3.26
CA VAL A 278 34.31 -15.44 2.41
C VAL A 278 34.73 -13.98 2.49
N ALA A 279 35.70 -13.63 3.33
CA ALA A 279 36.14 -12.24 3.54
C ALA A 279 36.58 -11.55 2.24
N SER A 280 37.19 -12.29 1.30
CA SER A 280 37.60 -11.78 -0.01
C SER A 280 36.44 -11.28 -0.87
N GLN A 281 35.21 -11.76 -0.64
CA GLN A 281 34.03 -11.27 -1.38
C GLN A 281 33.66 -9.84 -1.01
N PHE A 282 34.04 -9.36 0.16
CA PHE A 282 33.81 -8.00 0.65
C PHE A 282 35.01 -7.05 0.43
N ALA A 283 36.15 -7.58 -0.01
CA ALA A 283 37.32 -6.81 -0.34
C ALA A 283 37.18 -6.19 -1.75
N THR A 284 38.04 -5.19 -2.04
CA THR A 284 38.07 -4.54 -3.37
C THR A 284 38.19 -5.59 -4.49
N GLY A 285 37.28 -5.54 -5.45
CA GLY A 285 37.16 -6.54 -6.54
C GLY A 285 36.33 -7.79 -6.20
N GLY A 286 35.87 -7.94 -4.96
CA GLY A 286 34.93 -9.01 -4.56
C GLY A 286 33.50 -8.74 -5.02
N ALA A 287 32.69 -9.80 -5.07
CA ALA A 287 31.32 -9.73 -5.56
C ALA A 287 30.37 -8.97 -4.63
N LEU A 288 30.67 -8.92 -3.33
CA LEU A 288 29.84 -8.29 -2.30
C LEU A 288 30.43 -6.95 -1.82
N THR A 289 30.93 -6.17 -2.77
CA THR A 289 31.34 -4.77 -2.53
C THR A 289 30.20 -3.82 -2.88
N ALA A 290 30.28 -2.59 -2.36
CA ALA A 290 29.32 -1.54 -2.71
C ALA A 290 29.28 -1.33 -4.24
N GLN A 291 28.08 -1.37 -4.82
CA GLN A 291 27.86 -1.26 -6.26
C GLN A 291 26.52 -0.65 -6.58
N LYS A 292 26.32 -0.25 -7.83
CA LYS A 292 25.01 0.20 -8.30
C LYS A 292 24.08 -0.99 -8.60
N ALA A 293 22.79 -0.74 -8.45
CA ALA A 293 21.75 -1.67 -8.81
C ALA A 293 20.61 -0.95 -9.49
N SER A 294 19.79 -1.70 -10.22
CA SER A 294 18.56 -1.18 -10.85
C SER A 294 17.36 -2.05 -10.53
N THR A 295 16.20 -1.40 -10.48
CA THR A 295 14.89 -2.06 -10.36
C THR A 295 13.82 -1.19 -10.97
N ASN A 296 12.62 -1.76 -11.21
CA ASN A 296 11.47 -1.03 -11.74
C ASN A 296 10.22 -1.40 -10.94
N ILE A 297 9.47 -0.38 -10.50
CA ILE A 297 8.19 -0.55 -9.82
C ILE A 297 7.10 0.21 -10.57
N ARG A 298 6.00 -0.47 -10.88
CA ARG A 298 4.85 0.13 -11.54
C ARG A 298 3.71 0.35 -10.56
N HIS A 299 3.31 1.61 -10.42
CA HIS A 299 2.07 1.96 -9.75
C HIS A 299 0.93 1.82 -10.75
N PRO A 300 -0.08 0.99 -10.48
CA PRO A 300 -1.09 0.63 -11.46
C PRO A 300 -2.04 1.78 -11.79
N ALA A 301 -2.68 1.68 -12.95
CA ALA A 301 -3.81 2.52 -13.29
C ALA A 301 -5.01 2.19 -12.38
N GLN A 302 -5.83 3.21 -12.08
CA GLN A 302 -7.03 3.08 -11.26
C GLN A 302 -8.24 3.67 -11.98
N VAL A 303 -9.39 3.03 -11.83
CA VAL A 303 -10.70 3.54 -12.23
C VAL A 303 -11.60 3.52 -11.00
N GLN A 304 -12.28 4.62 -10.73
CA GLN A 304 -13.30 4.71 -9.70
C GLN A 304 -14.59 5.22 -10.31
N VAL A 305 -15.71 4.64 -9.90
CA VAL A 305 -17.06 5.08 -10.25
C VAL A 305 -17.89 5.12 -8.99
N GLY A 306 -18.60 6.20 -8.76
CA GLY A 306 -19.39 6.38 -7.56
C GLY A 306 -20.77 6.95 -7.85
N PHE A 307 -21.68 6.66 -6.92
CA PHE A 307 -23.02 7.22 -6.85
C PHE A 307 -23.28 7.73 -5.44
N ALA A 308 -24.04 8.82 -5.34
CA ALA A 308 -24.42 9.37 -4.05
C ALA A 308 -25.90 9.79 -4.07
N TYR A 309 -26.58 9.47 -2.99
CA TYR A 309 -27.95 9.92 -2.75
C TYR A 309 -27.97 11.01 -1.68
N THR A 310 -28.50 12.18 -2.04
CA THR A 310 -28.58 13.38 -1.21
C THR A 310 -30.04 13.79 -0.89
N GLY A 311 -31.02 12.93 -1.19
CA GLY A 311 -32.43 13.20 -0.99
C GLY A 311 -32.92 13.04 0.45
N LEU A 312 -32.08 12.59 1.37
CA LEU A 312 -32.37 12.54 2.80
C LEU A 312 -31.99 13.86 3.47
N GLU A 313 -32.80 14.32 4.43
CA GLU A 313 -32.51 15.56 5.15
C GLU A 313 -31.12 15.49 5.81
N ARG A 314 -30.23 16.42 5.44
CA ARG A 314 -28.86 16.57 5.95
C ARG A 314 -28.05 15.28 5.95
N THR A 315 -28.40 14.31 5.10
CA THR A 315 -27.75 13.02 5.06
C THR A 315 -27.36 12.66 3.62
N THR A 316 -26.12 12.29 3.43
CA THR A 316 -25.59 11.79 2.17
C THR A 316 -25.21 10.32 2.34
N VAL A 317 -25.66 9.50 1.41
CA VAL A 317 -25.27 8.08 1.30
C VAL A 317 -24.49 7.89 0.01
N SER A 318 -23.34 7.28 0.06
CA SER A 318 -22.44 7.10 -1.08
C SER A 318 -22.05 5.64 -1.25
N LEU A 319 -21.91 5.24 -2.52
CA LEU A 319 -21.43 3.91 -2.93
C LEU A 319 -20.45 4.09 -4.08
N ASP A 320 -19.21 3.63 -3.89
CA ASP A 320 -18.17 3.68 -4.92
C ASP A 320 -17.67 2.27 -5.24
N TYR A 321 -17.32 2.08 -6.50
CA TYR A 321 -16.57 0.93 -7.00
C TYR A 321 -15.20 1.39 -7.47
N GLU A 322 -14.16 0.64 -7.14
CA GLU A 322 -12.80 0.87 -7.59
C GLU A 322 -12.25 -0.37 -8.29
N TYR A 323 -11.54 -0.14 -9.38
CA TYR A 323 -10.74 -1.13 -10.09
C TYR A 323 -9.30 -0.67 -10.18
N VAL A 324 -8.35 -1.56 -9.84
CA VAL A 324 -6.91 -1.27 -9.88
C VAL A 324 -6.18 -2.31 -10.72
N GLY A 325 -5.41 -1.84 -11.70
CA GLY A 325 -4.73 -2.65 -12.72
C GLY A 325 -3.41 -3.29 -12.23
N TRP A 326 -3.42 -4.03 -11.12
CA TRP A 326 -2.23 -4.64 -10.51
C TRP A 326 -1.54 -5.70 -11.39
N LYS A 327 -2.19 -6.24 -12.43
CA LYS A 327 -1.53 -7.12 -13.42
C LYS A 327 -0.30 -6.48 -14.10
N SER A 328 -0.14 -5.17 -13.99
CA SER A 328 1.08 -4.46 -14.43
C SER A 328 2.31 -4.77 -13.56
N PHE A 329 2.12 -5.26 -12.32
CA PHE A 329 3.19 -5.63 -11.38
C PHE A 329 3.37 -7.16 -11.37
N LYS A 330 4.06 -7.68 -12.39
CA LYS A 330 4.32 -9.12 -12.53
C LYS A 330 5.63 -9.56 -11.90
N THR A 331 6.65 -8.72 -12.01
CA THR A 331 8.00 -9.03 -11.56
C THR A 331 8.64 -7.81 -10.94
N LEU A 332 9.50 -8.07 -9.96
CA LEU A 332 10.42 -7.07 -9.39
C LEU A 332 11.86 -7.52 -9.72
N PRO A 333 12.44 -7.04 -10.84
CA PRO A 333 13.81 -7.33 -11.18
C PRO A 333 14.77 -6.56 -10.25
N VAL A 334 15.84 -7.21 -9.81
CA VAL A 334 16.95 -6.57 -9.10
C VAL A 334 18.22 -6.93 -9.85
N THR A 335 18.79 -5.95 -10.56
CA THR A 335 19.97 -6.13 -11.39
C THR A 335 21.12 -5.35 -10.78
N PHE A 336 22.22 -6.05 -10.50
CA PHE A 336 23.46 -5.45 -9.99
C PHE A 336 24.41 -5.11 -11.14
N ALA A 337 25.05 -3.95 -11.07
CA ALA A 337 26.04 -3.52 -12.07
C ALA A 337 27.39 -4.24 -11.95
N GLY A 338 27.70 -4.78 -10.77
CA GLY A 338 28.92 -5.55 -10.52
C GLY A 338 28.70 -7.04 -10.56
N SER A 339 29.48 -7.79 -9.78
CA SER A 339 29.49 -9.25 -9.79
C SER A 339 28.48 -9.91 -8.86
N ALA A 340 27.71 -9.15 -8.08
CA ALA A 340 26.63 -9.71 -7.27
C ALA A 340 25.54 -10.34 -8.17
N PRO A 341 24.98 -11.50 -7.80
CA PRO A 341 24.02 -12.18 -8.65
C PRO A 341 22.70 -11.41 -8.74
N SER A 342 22.32 -11.02 -9.96
CA SER A 342 21.01 -10.42 -10.27
C SER A 342 19.90 -11.47 -10.18
N ARG A 343 18.68 -11.01 -9.88
CA ARG A 343 17.52 -11.88 -9.72
C ARG A 343 16.21 -11.19 -10.15
N VAL A 344 15.19 -11.99 -10.39
CA VAL A 344 13.84 -11.52 -10.66
C VAL A 344 12.89 -12.15 -9.64
N ILE A 345 12.26 -11.30 -8.83
CA ILE A 345 11.22 -11.74 -7.90
C ILE A 345 9.90 -11.79 -8.67
N GLN A 346 9.24 -12.97 -8.65
CA GLN A 346 7.94 -13.16 -9.30
C GLN A 346 6.83 -12.71 -8.35
N GLU A 347 6.04 -11.74 -8.78
CA GLU A 347 4.91 -11.20 -8.03
C GLU A 347 3.57 -11.66 -8.62
N ASP A 348 3.45 -11.65 -9.95
CA ASP A 348 2.30 -12.16 -10.72
C ASP A 348 0.95 -11.62 -10.25
N TYR A 349 0.89 -10.33 -9.84
CA TYR A 349 -0.31 -9.74 -9.24
C TYR A 349 -1.53 -9.79 -10.16
N ASN A 350 -2.70 -9.97 -9.56
CA ASN A 350 -4.00 -9.89 -10.19
C ASN A 350 -4.57 -8.48 -10.07
N ASN A 351 -5.44 -8.09 -11.01
CA ASN A 351 -6.21 -6.87 -10.85
C ASN A 351 -7.14 -6.98 -9.64
N THR A 352 -7.35 -5.87 -8.95
CA THR A 352 -8.21 -5.83 -7.76
C THR A 352 -9.47 -5.02 -8.00
N SER A 353 -10.51 -5.36 -7.26
CA SER A 353 -11.77 -4.63 -7.20
C SER A 353 -12.08 -4.28 -5.76
N GLY A 354 -12.67 -3.11 -5.53
CA GLY A 354 -13.10 -2.65 -4.22
C GLY A 354 -14.50 -2.05 -4.26
N ILE A 355 -15.24 -2.25 -3.18
CA ILE A 355 -16.53 -1.61 -2.94
C ILE A 355 -16.41 -0.77 -1.68
N ARG A 356 -16.96 0.43 -1.72
CA ARG A 356 -16.88 1.45 -0.67
C ARG A 356 -18.26 1.99 -0.40
N PHE A 357 -18.63 2.06 0.85
CA PHE A 357 -19.90 2.60 1.30
C PHE A 357 -19.68 3.65 2.38
N GLY A 358 -20.37 4.78 2.29
CA GLY A 358 -20.23 5.88 3.22
C GLY A 358 -21.55 6.58 3.51
N VAL A 359 -21.69 7.02 4.75
CA VAL A 359 -22.79 7.86 5.20
C VAL A 359 -22.22 9.07 5.92
N GLU A 360 -22.71 10.24 5.58
CA GLU A 360 -22.49 11.50 6.31
C GLU A 360 -23.83 12.08 6.73
N ARG A 361 -23.97 12.42 8.01
CA ARG A 361 -25.10 13.19 8.54
C ARG A 361 -24.61 14.48 9.19
N ARG A 362 -25.21 15.59 8.79
CA ARG A 362 -24.91 16.91 9.36
C ARG A 362 -25.98 17.34 10.35
N THR A 363 -25.57 17.94 11.44
CA THR A 363 -26.46 18.60 12.40
C THR A 363 -26.79 20.01 11.92
N GLU A 364 -27.74 20.68 12.59
CA GLU A 364 -28.09 22.10 12.33
C GLU A 364 -26.91 23.04 12.53
N GLY A 365 -26.05 22.77 13.50
CA GLY A 365 -24.81 23.53 13.74
C GLY A 365 -23.66 23.20 12.78
N GLY A 366 -23.91 22.39 11.73
CA GLY A 366 -22.89 22.02 10.73
C GLY A 366 -21.91 20.94 11.19
N PHE A 367 -22.05 20.38 12.39
CA PHE A 367 -21.27 19.23 12.85
C PHE A 367 -21.60 18.01 12.00
N ALA A 368 -20.59 17.31 11.48
CA ALA A 368 -20.75 16.15 10.63
C ALA A 368 -20.38 14.86 11.39
N LEU A 369 -21.29 13.89 11.36
CA LEU A 369 -21.02 12.51 11.78
C LEU A 369 -20.89 11.64 10.54
N ARG A 370 -19.89 10.74 10.53
CA ARG A 370 -19.57 9.92 9.37
C ARG A 370 -19.32 8.48 9.79
N ALA A 371 -19.77 7.57 8.94
CA ALA A 371 -19.47 6.15 9.05
C ALA A 371 -19.22 5.58 7.65
N GLY A 372 -18.35 4.58 7.58
CA GLY A 372 -17.99 3.96 6.32
C GLY A 372 -17.59 2.51 6.46
N LEU A 373 -17.77 1.78 5.37
CA LEU A 373 -17.32 0.42 5.18
C LEU A 373 -16.62 0.31 3.83
N ALA A 374 -15.56 -0.46 3.74
CA ALA A 374 -14.95 -0.77 2.46
C ALA A 374 -14.44 -2.22 2.45
N ALA A 375 -14.39 -2.79 1.27
CA ALA A 375 -13.80 -4.09 1.01
C ALA A 375 -13.09 -4.07 -0.34
N ALA A 376 -11.93 -4.71 -0.44
CA ALA A 376 -11.16 -4.78 -1.68
C ALA A 376 -10.36 -6.10 -1.82
N THR A 377 -10.28 -6.72 -3.02
CA THR A 377 -9.65 -8.03 -3.27
C THR A 377 -8.12 -7.99 -3.25
N SER A 378 -7.42 -9.04 -2.77
CA SER A 378 -5.96 -9.13 -2.80
C SER A 378 -5.41 -9.17 -4.23
N ALA A 379 -4.26 -8.51 -4.42
CA ALA A 379 -3.54 -8.54 -5.70
C ALA A 379 -2.62 -9.76 -5.82
N ALA A 380 -1.89 -10.10 -4.75
CA ALA A 380 -0.95 -11.20 -4.77
C ALA A 380 -1.69 -12.54 -4.86
N PRO A 381 -1.35 -13.44 -5.79
CA PRO A 381 -1.81 -14.83 -5.75
C PRO A 381 -1.15 -15.56 -4.57
N ASP A 382 -1.74 -16.68 -4.13
CA ASP A 382 -1.24 -17.45 -2.97
C ASP A 382 0.22 -17.86 -3.10
N GLU A 383 0.65 -18.06 -4.34
CA GLU A 383 2.00 -18.48 -4.66
C GLU A 383 3.06 -17.42 -4.43
N THR A 384 2.68 -16.13 -4.38
CA THR A 384 3.63 -15.02 -4.29
C THR A 384 3.53 -14.24 -2.98
N VAL A 385 2.73 -14.70 -2.03
CA VAL A 385 2.68 -14.11 -0.69
C VAL A 385 3.98 -14.40 0.07
N THR A 386 4.78 -13.36 0.31
CA THR A 386 6.12 -13.45 0.93
C THR A 386 6.31 -12.36 1.99
N PRO A 387 7.40 -12.41 2.77
CA PRO A 387 7.69 -11.36 3.75
C PRO A 387 7.90 -9.96 3.19
N LEU A 388 8.17 -9.84 1.89
CA LEU A 388 8.35 -8.55 1.22
C LEU A 388 7.06 -7.73 1.31
N LEU A 389 5.93 -8.37 0.99
CA LEU A 389 4.59 -7.82 1.16
C LEU A 389 3.63 -8.98 1.45
N PRO A 390 3.36 -9.27 2.74
CA PRO A 390 2.38 -10.29 3.12
C PRO A 390 0.96 -9.75 2.90
N GLU A 391 0.57 -9.64 1.64
CA GLU A 391 -0.67 -9.05 1.19
C GLU A 391 -1.82 -10.03 1.31
N MET A 392 -2.97 -9.54 1.72
CA MET A 392 -4.17 -10.34 1.94
C MET A 392 -5.43 -9.50 1.78
N ASP A 393 -6.57 -10.14 1.70
CA ASP A 393 -7.89 -9.50 1.64
C ASP A 393 -8.14 -8.59 2.85
N ARG A 394 -8.74 -7.40 2.63
CA ARG A 394 -8.99 -6.39 3.68
C ARG A 394 -10.45 -5.94 3.68
N GLY A 395 -11.04 -5.93 4.86
CA GLY A 395 -12.24 -5.18 5.16
C GLY A 395 -11.91 -3.97 6.02
N TYR A 396 -12.69 -2.91 5.92
CA TYR A 396 -12.51 -1.69 6.69
C TYR A 396 -13.81 -1.31 7.39
N GLY A 397 -13.72 -0.99 8.68
CA GLY A 397 -14.76 -0.31 9.44
C GLY A 397 -14.28 1.07 9.85
N MET A 398 -15.05 2.12 9.56
CA MET A 398 -14.61 3.51 9.69
C MET A 398 -15.63 4.38 10.35
N LEU A 399 -15.18 5.31 11.18
CA LEU A 399 -15.99 6.33 11.85
C LEU A 399 -15.24 7.66 11.85
N GLY A 400 -15.97 8.76 11.94
CA GLY A 400 -15.36 10.07 12.10
C GLY A 400 -16.35 11.20 12.29
N ALA A 401 -15.77 12.37 12.52
CA ALA A 401 -16.52 13.59 12.77
C ALA A 401 -15.85 14.79 12.13
N GLY A 402 -16.66 15.78 11.75
CA GLY A 402 -16.22 17.09 11.27
C GLY A 402 -16.82 18.20 12.12
N ILE A 403 -15.98 19.11 12.59
CA ILE A 403 -16.37 20.23 13.46
C ILE A 403 -16.07 21.54 12.74
N PRO A 404 -17.08 22.33 12.33
CA PRO A 404 -16.86 23.65 11.77
C PRO A 404 -16.64 24.68 12.87
N PHE A 405 -15.75 25.66 12.64
CA PHE A 405 -15.55 26.82 13.49
C PHE A 405 -15.18 28.07 12.66
N GLY A 406 -16.18 28.82 12.28
CA GLY A 406 -16.03 29.97 11.40
C GLY A 406 -15.58 29.55 9.98
N ARG A 407 -14.45 30.10 9.52
CA ARG A 407 -13.84 29.75 8.21
C ARG A 407 -13.02 28.46 8.25
N PHE A 408 -12.82 27.91 9.43
CA PHE A 408 -12.04 26.70 9.63
C PHE A 408 -12.93 25.50 9.93
N GLY A 409 -12.38 24.32 9.84
CA GLY A 409 -12.99 23.09 10.30
C GLY A 409 -11.94 22.04 10.58
N LEU A 410 -12.25 21.15 11.50
CA LEU A 410 -11.43 20.03 11.88
C LEU A 410 -12.17 18.74 11.55
N ASP A 411 -11.52 17.86 10.79
CA ASP A 411 -12.01 16.50 10.53
C ASP A 411 -11.13 15.48 11.23
N ALA A 412 -11.74 14.55 11.95
CA ALA A 412 -11.08 13.42 12.58
C ALA A 412 -11.70 12.11 12.09
N ALA A 413 -10.87 11.08 11.92
CA ALA A 413 -11.30 9.76 11.51
C ALA A 413 -10.52 8.67 12.23
N TYR A 414 -11.20 7.55 12.45
CA TYR A 414 -10.65 6.26 12.85
C TYR A 414 -11.09 5.20 11.85
N ALA A 415 -10.16 4.35 11.45
CA ALA A 415 -10.46 3.15 10.68
C ALA A 415 -9.75 1.93 11.28
N HIS A 416 -10.42 0.78 11.24
CA HIS A 416 -9.82 -0.51 11.54
C HIS A 416 -9.81 -1.37 10.29
N ILE A 417 -8.65 -1.98 10.01
CA ILE A 417 -8.48 -2.92 8.91
C ILE A 417 -8.57 -4.33 9.46
N PHE A 418 -9.55 -5.06 8.97
CA PHE A 418 -9.75 -6.49 9.23
C PHE A 418 -9.15 -7.30 8.09
N THR A 419 -8.45 -8.38 8.42
CA THR A 419 -7.97 -9.33 7.42
C THR A 419 -8.29 -10.76 7.85
N SER A 420 -8.44 -11.66 6.89
CA SER A 420 -8.66 -13.09 7.15
C SER A 420 -7.37 -13.86 7.48
N GLY A 421 -6.23 -13.20 7.35
CA GLY A 421 -4.93 -13.89 7.34
C GLY A 421 -4.74 -14.71 6.06
N ARG A 422 -3.50 -15.14 5.79
CA ARG A 422 -3.20 -15.87 4.54
C ARG A 422 -1.97 -16.75 4.66
N ARG A 423 -2.01 -17.89 3.97
CA ARG A 423 -0.83 -18.74 3.83
C ARG A 423 0.18 -18.09 2.89
N GLY A 424 1.46 -18.27 3.20
CA GLY A 424 2.54 -17.70 2.40
C GLY A 424 3.88 -18.35 2.72
N ARG A 425 4.90 -17.91 1.98
CA ARG A 425 6.25 -18.45 2.03
C ARG A 425 7.19 -17.51 2.76
N ILE A 426 8.26 -18.06 3.29
CA ILE A 426 9.41 -17.31 3.82
C ILE A 426 10.60 -17.32 2.84
N ASP A 427 10.53 -18.14 1.80
CA ASP A 427 11.53 -18.26 0.73
C ASP A 427 10.97 -17.67 -0.57
N GLU A 428 11.84 -17.19 -1.45
CA GLU A 428 11.46 -16.70 -2.75
C GLU A 428 10.92 -17.82 -3.64
N ARG A 429 9.98 -17.46 -4.52
CA ARG A 429 9.49 -18.36 -5.55
C ARG A 429 10.55 -18.54 -6.64
N SER A 430 10.87 -19.79 -6.98
CA SER A 430 11.66 -20.09 -8.17
C SER A 430 10.85 -19.78 -9.43
N SER A 431 11.49 -19.19 -10.44
CA SER A 431 10.86 -18.95 -11.75
C SER A 431 10.39 -20.24 -12.45
N ALA A 432 10.97 -21.37 -12.11
CA ALA A 432 10.57 -22.70 -12.62
C ALA A 432 9.42 -23.32 -11.81
N THR A 433 8.97 -22.69 -10.72
CA THR A 433 7.95 -23.27 -9.86
C THR A 433 6.56 -23.03 -10.44
N THR A 434 5.80 -24.10 -10.68
CA THR A 434 4.38 -24.03 -11.03
C THR A 434 3.51 -23.65 -9.83
N SER A 435 2.24 -23.25 -10.05
CA SER A 435 1.33 -22.92 -8.96
C SER A 435 1.17 -24.04 -7.93
N ALA A 436 1.06 -25.29 -8.36
CA ALA A 436 0.94 -26.44 -7.47
C ALA A 436 2.22 -26.64 -6.63
N GLN A 437 3.39 -26.50 -7.23
CA GLN A 437 4.68 -26.54 -6.52
C GLN A 437 4.83 -25.36 -5.57
N ALA A 438 4.36 -24.15 -5.97
CA ALA A 438 4.40 -22.98 -5.13
C ALA A 438 3.51 -23.14 -3.88
N LEU A 439 2.33 -23.73 -4.02
CA LEU A 439 1.45 -24.04 -2.89
C LEU A 439 2.10 -25.06 -1.94
N ALA A 440 2.77 -26.08 -2.47
CA ALA A 440 3.53 -27.04 -1.66
C ALA A 440 4.71 -26.42 -0.90
N LEU A 441 5.23 -25.28 -1.37
CA LEU A 441 6.30 -24.50 -0.71
C LEU A 441 5.80 -23.53 0.34
N ASN A 442 4.48 -23.36 0.51
CA ASN A 442 3.94 -22.56 1.59
C ASN A 442 4.46 -23.08 2.93
N SER A 443 4.98 -22.17 3.76
CA SER A 443 5.74 -22.52 4.96
C SER A 443 5.09 -22.00 6.24
N GLY A 444 4.00 -21.25 6.14
CA GLY A 444 3.27 -20.74 7.30
C GLY A 444 2.10 -19.83 6.96
N PHE A 445 1.62 -19.16 7.98
CA PHE A 445 0.43 -18.32 7.94
C PHE A 445 0.74 -16.90 8.40
N TYR A 446 0.45 -15.91 7.58
CA TYR A 446 0.51 -14.49 7.91
C TYR A 446 -0.82 -14.01 8.45
N THR A 447 -0.78 -13.23 9.52
CA THR A 447 -1.89 -12.43 10.01
C THR A 447 -1.51 -10.96 9.97
N LEU A 448 -2.48 -10.10 9.71
CA LEU A 448 -2.28 -8.66 9.70
C LEU A 448 -3.58 -7.98 10.15
N ASN A 449 -3.46 -6.93 10.92
CA ASN A 449 -4.51 -5.95 11.16
C ASN A 449 -3.87 -4.57 11.28
N ALA A 450 -4.67 -3.52 11.12
CA ALA A 450 -4.16 -2.17 11.31
C ALA A 450 -5.22 -1.23 11.88
N ASN A 451 -4.75 -0.25 12.64
CA ASN A 451 -5.53 0.89 13.08
C ASN A 451 -5.04 2.14 12.38
N ILE A 452 -5.96 2.99 11.95
CA ILE A 452 -5.68 4.25 11.27
C ILE A 452 -6.34 5.37 12.05
N PHE A 453 -5.55 6.36 12.43
CA PHE A 453 -6.01 7.60 13.07
C PHE A 453 -5.68 8.75 12.15
N SER A 454 -6.66 9.59 11.82
CA SER A 454 -6.44 10.70 10.89
C SER A 454 -7.02 11.99 11.44
N LEU A 455 -6.28 13.07 11.22
CA LEU A 455 -6.67 14.43 11.58
C LEU A 455 -6.35 15.37 10.42
N SER A 456 -7.32 16.22 10.06
CA SER A 456 -7.17 17.21 8.98
C SER A 456 -7.83 18.53 9.36
N LEU A 457 -7.15 19.62 9.01
CA LEU A 457 -7.66 20.98 9.11
C LEU A 457 -8.12 21.45 7.74
N LYS A 458 -9.29 22.09 7.66
CA LYS A 458 -9.77 22.79 6.48
C LYS A 458 -9.92 24.28 6.76
N ALA A 459 -9.73 25.10 5.73
CA ALA A 459 -10.00 26.55 5.77
C ALA A 459 -10.61 26.98 4.43
N ASN A 460 -11.66 27.79 4.47
CA ASN A 460 -12.37 28.32 3.30
C ASN A 460 -12.46 29.86 3.42
N PHE A 461 -12.05 30.57 2.34
CA PHE A 461 -11.96 32.02 2.28
C PHE A 461 -12.68 32.57 1.06
#